data_a03ff2715305fd55b7c4fbb1c46b8843
#
_entry.id   a03ff2715305fd55b7c4fbb1c46b8843
#
_cell.length_a   1.000
_cell.length_b   1.000
_cell.length_c   1.000
_cell.angle_alpha   90.00
_cell.angle_beta   90.00
_cell.angle_gamma   90.00
#
_symmetry.space_group_name_H-M   'P 1'
#
loop_
_entity.id
_entity.type
_entity.pdbx_description
1 polymer ?
#
loop_
_entity_poly.entity_id
_entity_poly.type
_entity_poly.pdbx_seq_one_letter_code
_entity_poly.pdbx_strand_id
1 'polypeptide(L)'
;MKKQQKSSENKRRWVVKIGSSLVTNDGQGLNLAAIDRWCADITQLHQQGYEIILVSSGAVAEGMARLQWQERPHALHELQAAAAVGQMGLIQAYEQALQKRDLQSA
;
A
#
# COMPACT_ATOMS: atom_id res chain seq x y z
N MET A 1 0.60 27.05 11.09
CA MET A 1 0.46 27.02 10.31
C MET A 1 0.29 26.85 9.77
N LYS A 2 0.45 26.97 9.98
CA LYS A 2 0.21 26.91 9.09
C LYS A 2 0.09 26.63 8.48
N LYS A 3 0.20 26.99 8.80
CA LYS A 3 -0.10 26.90 7.89
C LYS A 3 -0.57 26.58 7.41
N GLN A 4 -0.94 26.73 7.50
CA GLN A 4 -1.47 26.53 6.73
C GLN A 4 -2.07 26.40 6.10
N GLN A 5 -2.33 26.75 6.57
CA GLN A 5 -3.04 26.75 5.75
C GLN A 5 -3.13 27.17 4.80
N LYS A 6 -3.18 27.84 5.53
CA LYS A 6 -3.23 28.11 4.32
C LYS A 6 -2.87 27.34 3.31
N SER A 7 -2.91 27.15 3.56
CA SER A 7 -2.75 26.54 2.75
C SER A 7 -2.66 25.44 1.97
N SER A 8 -3.64 24.80 1.91
CA SER A 8 -3.64 23.62 1.10
C SER A 8 -3.06 23.83 -0.28
N GLU A 9 -3.26 24.99 -0.85
CA GLU A 9 -2.70 25.28 -2.18
C GLU A 9 -1.18 25.28 -2.20
N ASN A 10 -0.56 25.40 -1.06
CA ASN A 10 0.90 25.35 -0.94
C ASN A 10 1.44 23.97 -0.61
N LYS A 11 0.56 22.99 -0.45
CA LYS A 11 1.00 21.64 -0.17
C LYS A 11 1.52 20.98 -1.43
N ARG A 12 2.65 20.32 -1.29
CA ARG A 12 3.16 19.45 -2.36
C ARG A 12 2.50 18.10 -2.24
N ARG A 13 2.12 17.57 -3.36
CA ARG A 13 1.51 16.24 -3.44
C ARG A 13 2.47 15.29 -4.12
N TRP A 14 2.72 14.18 -3.47
CA TRP A 14 3.60 13.14 -3.99
C TRP A 14 2.78 11.90 -4.26
N VAL A 15 3.01 11.29 -5.41
CA VAL A 15 2.45 9.98 -5.73
C VAL A 15 3.57 8.97 -5.63
N VAL A 16 3.45 8.03 -4.71
CA VAL A 16 4.45 6.99 -4.49
C VAL A 16 3.87 5.68 -5.00
N LYS A 17 4.55 5.06 -5.94
CA LYS A 17 4.11 3.80 -6.52
C LYS A 17 5.02 2.67 -6.05
N ILE A 18 4.42 1.59 -5.59
CA ILE A 18 5.16 0.41 -5.14
C ILE A 18 4.70 -0.78 -5.98
N GLY A 19 5.65 -1.41 -6.66
CA GLY A 19 5.37 -2.51 -7.55
C GLY A 19 5.09 -3.82 -6.83
N SER A 20 4.46 -4.74 -7.56
CA SER A 20 4.02 -6.02 -7.02
C SER A 20 5.16 -6.85 -6.43
N SER A 21 6.27 -6.97 -7.15
CA SER A 21 7.37 -7.81 -6.67
C SER A 21 7.99 -7.32 -5.37
N LEU A 22 8.01 -6.00 -5.18
CA LEU A 22 8.54 -5.43 -3.94
C LEU A 22 7.61 -5.67 -2.77
N VAL A 23 6.31 -5.41 -2.96
CA VAL A 23 5.36 -5.49 -1.85
C VAL A 23 5.04 -6.92 -1.47
N THR A 24 5.14 -7.86 -2.42
CA THR A 24 4.80 -9.27 -2.18
C THR A 24 6.01 -10.18 -2.06
N ASN A 25 7.21 -9.60 -2.01
CA ASN A 25 8.44 -10.39 -1.90
C ASN A 25 8.49 -11.44 -3.01
N ASP A 26 8.36 -10.96 -4.27
CA ASP A 26 8.35 -11.80 -5.47
C ASP A 26 7.27 -12.88 -5.43
N GLY A 27 6.11 -12.53 -4.89
CA GLY A 27 4.95 -13.42 -4.88
C GLY A 27 4.92 -14.41 -3.72
N GLN A 28 5.83 -14.29 -2.78
CA GLN A 28 5.90 -15.22 -1.65
C GLN A 28 5.05 -14.80 -0.47
N GLY A 29 4.47 -13.62 -0.52
CA GLY A 29 3.68 -13.07 0.57
C GLY A 29 4.10 -11.65 0.87
N LEU A 30 3.28 -10.93 1.63
CA LEU A 30 3.56 -9.52 1.91
C LEU A 30 4.87 -9.35 2.67
N ASN A 31 5.66 -8.40 2.21
CA ASN A 31 6.88 -8.01 2.89
C ASN A 31 6.54 -6.97 3.96
N LEU A 32 6.10 -7.47 5.11
CA LEU A 32 5.60 -6.59 6.18
C LEU A 32 6.67 -5.65 6.72
N ALA A 33 7.93 -6.13 6.78
CA ALA A 33 9.01 -5.28 7.23
C ALA A 33 9.26 -4.11 6.29
N ALA A 34 9.19 -4.36 4.96
CA ALA A 34 9.33 -3.31 3.98
C ALA A 34 8.16 -2.33 4.03
N ILE A 35 6.94 -2.84 4.14
CA ILE A 35 5.75 -2.01 4.27
C ILE A 35 5.88 -1.09 5.48
N ASP A 36 6.37 -1.61 6.59
CA ASP A 36 6.56 -0.83 7.81
C ASP A 36 7.57 0.30 7.59
N ARG A 37 8.69 0.01 6.92
CA ARG A 37 9.71 1.03 6.61
C ARG A 37 9.15 2.11 5.70
N TRP A 38 8.42 1.71 4.65
CA TRP A 38 7.81 2.68 3.73
C TRP A 38 6.81 3.56 4.44
N CYS A 39 6.01 2.98 5.33
CA CYS A 39 5.04 3.77 6.10
C CYS A 39 5.73 4.72 7.07
N ALA A 40 6.89 4.35 7.60
CA ALA A 40 7.68 5.27 8.40
C ALA A 40 8.13 6.48 7.58
N ASP A 41 8.62 6.24 6.36
CA ASP A 41 9.04 7.32 5.47
C ASP A 41 7.87 8.21 5.07
N ILE A 42 6.72 7.59 4.76
CA ILE A 42 5.51 8.33 4.40
C ILE A 42 5.05 9.20 5.57
N THR A 43 5.09 8.66 6.77
CA THR A 43 4.70 9.41 7.97
C THR A 43 5.59 10.64 8.15
N GLN A 44 6.90 10.47 7.95
CA GLN A 44 7.84 11.56 8.07
C GLN A 44 7.56 12.67 7.06
N LEU A 45 7.29 12.28 5.80
CA LEU A 45 6.93 13.25 4.77
C LEU A 45 5.62 13.96 5.10
N HIS A 46 4.64 13.22 5.58
CA HIS A 46 3.36 13.79 5.96
C HIS A 46 3.53 14.82 7.08
N GLN A 47 4.38 14.53 8.05
CA GLN A 47 4.65 15.46 9.14
C GLN A 47 5.35 16.73 8.67
N GLN A 48 6.03 16.66 7.53
CA GLN A 48 6.67 17.82 6.91
C GLN A 48 5.71 18.63 6.04
N GLY A 49 4.44 18.24 5.98
CA GLY A 49 3.43 18.99 5.26
C GLY A 49 3.13 18.49 3.86
N TYR A 50 3.68 17.36 3.44
CA TYR A 50 3.38 16.79 2.14
C TYR A 50 2.08 16.00 2.18
N GLU A 51 1.34 16.05 1.08
CA GLU A 51 0.24 15.11 0.85
C GLU A 51 0.78 13.91 0.11
N ILE A 52 0.48 12.71 0.59
CA ILE A 52 1.01 11.49 -0.01
C ILE A 52 -0.14 10.65 -0.55
N ILE A 53 -0.02 10.27 -1.81
CA ILE A 53 -0.90 9.29 -2.43
C ILE A 53 -0.05 8.05 -2.69
N LEU A 54 -0.37 6.98 -1.98
CA LEU A 54 0.35 5.71 -2.14
C LEU A 54 -0.43 4.82 -3.07
N VAL A 55 0.22 4.40 -4.14
CA VAL A 55 -0.36 3.46 -5.10
C VAL A 55 0.44 2.16 -5.00
N SER A 56 -0.22 1.10 -4.57
CA SER A 56 0.44 -0.18 -4.39
C SER A 56 -0.15 -1.21 -5.34
N SER A 57 0.71 -1.93 -6.03
CA SER A 57 0.34 -3.11 -6.81
C SER A 57 0.42 -4.35 -5.92
N GLY A 58 0.07 -5.50 -6.48
CA GLY A 58 0.31 -6.76 -5.82
C GLY A 58 -0.92 -7.46 -5.28
N ALA A 59 -2.13 -6.92 -5.53
CA ALA A 59 -3.34 -7.55 -5.03
C ALA A 59 -3.52 -8.96 -5.56
N VAL A 60 -3.30 -9.17 -6.86
CA VAL A 60 -3.45 -10.51 -7.45
C VAL A 60 -2.40 -11.46 -6.87
N ALA A 61 -1.15 -11.02 -6.81
CA ALA A 61 -0.07 -11.86 -6.28
C ALA A 61 -0.31 -12.23 -4.82
N GLU A 62 -0.76 -11.29 -4.03
CA GLU A 62 -1.06 -11.57 -2.63
C GLU A 62 -2.26 -12.51 -2.50
N GLY A 63 -3.29 -12.33 -3.33
CA GLY A 63 -4.43 -13.22 -3.35
C GLY A 63 -4.04 -14.64 -3.73
N MET A 64 -3.16 -14.78 -4.72
CA MET A 64 -2.67 -16.08 -5.12
C MET A 64 -1.90 -16.75 -3.98
N ALA A 65 -1.08 -16.00 -3.27
CA ALA A 65 -0.33 -16.53 -2.14
C ALA A 65 -1.28 -17.00 -1.03
N ARG A 66 -2.31 -16.22 -0.72
CA ARG A 66 -3.30 -16.59 0.31
C ARG A 66 -4.12 -17.80 -0.09
N LEU A 67 -4.46 -17.90 -1.38
CA LEU A 67 -5.24 -19.02 -1.90
C LEU A 67 -4.36 -20.22 -2.23
N GLN A 68 -3.06 -20.07 -2.11
CA GLN A 68 -2.07 -21.11 -2.42
C GLN A 68 -2.11 -21.55 -3.88
N TRP A 69 -2.41 -20.60 -4.77
CA TRP A 69 -2.38 -20.85 -6.20
C TRP A 69 -0.95 -20.63 -6.69
N GLN A 70 -0.41 -21.60 -7.38
CA GLN A 70 0.98 -21.53 -7.85
C GLN A 70 1.13 -20.93 -9.22
N GLU A 71 0.07 -20.96 -10.02
CA GLU A 71 0.08 -20.39 -11.36
C GLU A 71 -0.91 -19.25 -11.44
N ARG A 72 -0.51 -18.19 -12.14
CA ARG A 72 -1.40 -17.07 -12.38
C ARG A 72 -2.56 -17.52 -13.24
N PRO A 73 -3.80 -17.29 -12.81
CA PRO A 73 -4.96 -17.68 -13.59
C PRO A 73 -5.08 -16.85 -14.87
N HIS A 74 -5.71 -17.43 -15.88
CA HIS A 74 -5.96 -16.74 -17.13
C HIS A 74 -7.38 -16.21 -17.22
N ALA A 75 -8.31 -16.81 -16.52
CA ALA A 75 -9.71 -16.41 -16.55
C ALA A 75 -9.90 -15.13 -15.74
N LEU A 76 -10.66 -14.19 -16.30
CA LEU A 76 -10.86 -12.90 -15.68
C LEU A 76 -11.48 -13.02 -14.30
N HIS A 77 -12.50 -13.89 -14.15
CA HIS A 77 -13.16 -14.02 -12.86
C HIS A 77 -12.23 -14.57 -11.78
N GLU A 78 -11.26 -15.39 -12.15
CA GLU A 78 -10.27 -15.89 -11.20
C GLU A 78 -9.27 -14.82 -10.81
N LEU A 79 -8.87 -14.00 -11.77
CA LEU A 79 -8.00 -12.85 -11.47
C LEU A 79 -8.71 -11.88 -10.53
N GLN A 80 -10.01 -11.65 -10.76
CA GLN A 80 -10.80 -10.77 -9.91
C GLN A 80 -10.93 -11.33 -8.49
N ALA A 81 -11.11 -12.64 -8.38
CA ALA A 81 -11.20 -13.29 -7.06
C ALA A 81 -9.88 -13.15 -6.30
N ALA A 82 -8.76 -13.43 -6.98
CA ALA A 82 -7.45 -13.30 -6.37
C ALA A 82 -7.19 -11.86 -5.94
N ALA A 83 -7.54 -10.89 -6.79
CA ALA A 83 -7.35 -9.48 -6.47
C ALA A 83 -8.17 -9.08 -5.26
N ALA A 84 -9.42 -9.55 -5.15
CA ALA A 84 -10.27 -9.21 -4.01
C ALA A 84 -9.70 -9.75 -2.70
N VAL A 85 -9.25 -10.99 -2.70
CA VAL A 85 -8.63 -11.60 -1.52
C VAL A 85 -7.34 -10.87 -1.15
N GLY A 86 -6.51 -10.58 -2.16
CA GLY A 86 -5.24 -9.91 -1.91
C GLY A 86 -5.39 -8.47 -1.47
N GLN A 87 -6.38 -7.77 -2.01
CA GLN A 87 -6.61 -6.37 -1.66
C GLN A 87 -6.93 -6.21 -0.19
N MET A 88 -7.71 -7.11 0.37
CA MET A 88 -8.01 -7.08 1.81
C MET A 88 -6.71 -7.15 2.63
N GLY A 89 -5.82 -8.05 2.26
CA GLY A 89 -4.56 -8.20 2.98
C GLY A 89 -3.64 -6.99 2.82
N LEU A 90 -3.59 -6.42 1.61
CA LEU A 90 -2.78 -5.23 1.36
C LEU A 90 -3.25 -4.05 2.18
N ILE A 91 -4.54 -3.75 2.13
CA ILE A 91 -5.11 -2.63 2.87
C ILE A 91 -4.86 -2.81 4.37
N GLN A 92 -5.09 -4.01 4.88
CA GLN A 92 -4.89 -4.28 6.29
C GLN A 92 -3.44 -4.08 6.71
N ALA A 93 -2.49 -4.52 5.88
CA ALA A 93 -1.08 -4.37 6.20
C ALA A 93 -0.66 -2.90 6.25
N TYR A 94 -1.08 -2.11 5.27
CA TYR A 94 -0.79 -0.67 5.27
C TYR A 94 -1.48 0.03 6.43
N GLU A 95 -2.74 -0.31 6.69
CA GLU A 95 -3.49 0.30 7.78
C GLU A 95 -2.81 0.05 9.11
N GLN A 96 -2.39 -1.17 9.38
CA GLN A 96 -1.73 -1.50 10.64
C GLN A 96 -0.41 -0.74 10.79
N ALA A 97 0.36 -0.65 9.70
CA ALA A 97 1.63 0.06 9.75
C ALA A 97 1.44 1.56 9.98
N LEU A 98 0.38 2.15 9.42
CA LEU A 98 0.09 3.56 9.59
C LEU A 98 -0.52 3.86 10.95
N GLN A 99 -1.35 2.96 11.49
CA GLN A 99 -1.96 3.14 12.80
C GLN A 99 -0.92 3.23 13.91
N LYS A 100 0.17 2.49 13.78
CA LYS A 100 1.26 2.56 14.75
C LYS A 100 1.85 3.97 14.82
N ARG A 101 1.59 4.79 13.82
CA ARG A 101 2.13 6.13 13.68
C ARG A 101 1.05 7.21 13.70
N ASP A 102 -0.15 6.84 14.18
CA ASP A 102 -1.31 7.72 14.29
C ASP A 102 -1.78 8.28 12.95
N LEU A 103 -1.65 7.50 11.88
CA LEU A 103 -2.16 7.85 10.57
C LEU A 103 -3.24 6.86 10.14
N GLN A 104 -4.10 7.31 9.23
CA GLN A 104 -5.14 6.48 8.66
C GLN A 104 -4.99 6.46 7.15
N SER A 105 -5.21 5.28 6.55
CA SER A 105 -5.35 5.17 5.11
C SER A 105 -6.81 5.42 4.72
N ALA A 106 -6.99 5.88 3.52
CA ALA A 106 -8.33 6.13 3.01
C ALA A 106 -8.61 5.24 1.81
#